data_a9f7b1d7c32fcbacf2e87ec3279eed80
#
_entry.id   a9f7b1d7c32fcbacf2e87ec3279eed80
#
_cell.length_a   1.000
_cell.length_b   1.000
_cell.length_c   1.000
_cell.angle_alpha   90.00
_cell.angle_beta   90.00
_cell.angle_gamma   90.00
#
_symmetry.space_group_name_H-M   'P 1'
#
loop_
_entity.id
_entity.type
_entity.pdbx_description
1 polymer ?
#
loop_
_entity_poly.entity_id
_entity_poly.type
_entity_poly.pdbx_seq_one_letter_code
_entity_poly.pdbx_strand_id
1 'polypeptide(L)' 'MTARMFRLTQIHQRIDEHLRLEKRKRLPDPLAITRLTRLKLRARSLLNRITRVPQFA' A
#
# COMPACT_ATOMS: atom_id res chain seq x y z
N MET A 1 -5.07 18.10 3.11
CA MET A 1 -4.17 16.99 2.76
C MET A 1 -2.82 17.52 2.36
N THR A 2 -1.77 16.97 2.90
CA THR A 2 -0.42 17.42 2.54
C THR A 2 0.06 16.71 1.29
N ALA A 3 1.07 17.28 0.63
CA ALA A 3 1.67 16.65 -0.55
C ALA A 3 2.21 15.26 -0.24
N ARG A 4 2.74 15.09 0.97
CA ARG A 4 3.28 13.82 1.39
C ARG A 4 2.19 12.75 1.50
N MET A 5 1.07 13.12 2.09
CA MET A 5 -0.07 12.20 2.20
C MET A 5 -0.61 11.84 0.83
N PHE A 6 -0.70 12.81 -0.04
CA PHE A 6 -1.18 12.58 -1.39
C PHE A 6 -0.27 11.59 -2.13
N ARG A 7 1.04 11.79 -2.00
CA ARG A 7 2.01 10.91 -2.65
C ARG A 7 1.93 9.49 -2.10
N LEU A 8 1.83 9.34 -0.78
CA LEU A 8 1.71 8.02 -0.16
C LEU A 8 0.42 7.32 -0.58
N THR A 9 -0.65 8.08 -0.70
CA THR A 9 -1.92 7.53 -1.16
C THR A 9 -1.80 7.01 -2.60
N GLN A 10 -1.14 7.78 -3.45
CA GLN A 10 -0.91 7.35 -4.83
C GLN A 10 -0.07 6.08 -4.89
N ILE A 11 0.99 6.04 -4.09
CA ILE A 11 1.85 4.86 -4.03
C ILE A 11 1.04 3.64 -3.58
N HIS A 12 0.25 3.82 -2.55
CA HIS A 12 -0.59 2.74 -2.04
C HIS A 12 -1.57 2.24 -3.10
N GLN A 13 -2.18 3.13 -3.83
CA GLN A 13 -3.11 2.77 -4.90
C GLN A 13 -2.41 2.00 -6.02
N ARG A 14 -1.22 2.43 -6.41
CA ARG A 14 -0.45 1.74 -7.43
C ARG A 14 -0.08 0.34 -7.01
N ILE A 15 0.35 0.19 -5.79
CA ILE A 15 0.72 -1.12 -5.25
C ILE A 15 -0.52 -2.03 -5.25
N ASP A 16 -1.65 -1.49 -4.85
CA ASP A 16 -2.89 -2.25 -4.81
C ASP A 16 -3.31 -2.71 -6.22
N GLU A 17 -3.18 -1.84 -7.21
CA GLU A 17 -3.46 -2.20 -8.59
C GLU A 17 -2.54 -3.29 -9.11
N HIS A 18 -1.24 -3.16 -8.84
CA HIS A 18 -0.28 -4.18 -9.24
C HIS A 18 -0.59 -5.52 -8.57
N LEU A 19 -0.98 -5.47 -7.32
CA LEU A 19 -1.34 -6.68 -6.59
C LEU A 19 -2.57 -7.35 -7.22
N ARG A 20 -3.56 -6.58 -7.58
CA ARG A 20 -4.74 -7.10 -8.25
C ARG A 20 -4.40 -7.74 -9.58
N LEU A 21 -3.58 -7.07 -10.37
CA LEU A 21 -3.17 -7.59 -11.67
C LEU A 21 -2.37 -8.87 -11.52
N GLU A 22 -1.49 -8.93 -10.53
CA GLU A 22 -0.70 -10.11 -10.29
C GLU A 22 -1.58 -11.29 -9.90
N LYS A 23 -2.57 -11.07 -9.06
CA LYS A 23 -3.50 -12.12 -8.64
C LYS A 23 -4.41 -12.61 -9.77
N ARG A 24 -4.60 -11.76 -10.77
CA ARG A 24 -5.43 -12.13 -11.91
C ARG A 24 -4.70 -12.93 -12.96
N LYS A 25 -3.40 -12.96 -12.90
CA LYS A 25 -2.62 -13.73 -13.87
C LYS A 25 -2.94 -15.19 -13.77
N ARG A 26 -2.78 -15.85 -14.91
CA ARG A 26 -3.03 -17.28 -14.97
C ARG A 26 -2.11 -18.05 -14.02
N LEU A 27 -0.86 -17.61 -13.93
CA LEU A 27 0.11 -18.16 -13.01
C LEU A 27 0.66 -17.04 -12.15
N PRO A 28 -0.03 -16.71 -11.07
CA PRO A 28 0.45 -15.63 -10.19
C PRO A 28 1.80 -15.99 -9.59
N ASP A 29 2.67 -15.00 -9.53
CA ASP A 29 3.99 -15.19 -8.94
C ASP A 29 3.90 -14.95 -7.43
N PRO A 30 4.08 -15.98 -6.61
CA PRO A 30 3.95 -15.82 -5.16
C PRO A 30 4.98 -14.84 -4.59
N LEU A 31 6.17 -14.75 -5.18
CA LEU A 31 7.16 -13.80 -4.72
C LEU A 31 6.74 -12.38 -4.99
N ALA A 32 6.20 -12.12 -6.18
CA ALA A 32 5.71 -10.79 -6.51
C ALA A 32 4.54 -10.40 -5.60
N ILE A 33 3.64 -11.32 -5.34
CA ILE A 33 2.51 -11.08 -4.45
C ILE A 33 3.00 -10.76 -3.04
N THR A 34 3.96 -11.51 -2.54
CA THR A 34 4.52 -11.28 -1.22
C THR A 34 5.18 -9.91 -1.13
N ARG A 35 5.99 -9.55 -2.12
CA ARG A 35 6.64 -8.24 -2.15
C ARG A 35 5.62 -7.10 -2.20
N LEU A 36 4.64 -7.22 -3.07
CA LEU A 36 3.61 -6.20 -3.21
C LEU A 36 2.78 -6.06 -1.94
N THR A 37 2.47 -7.17 -1.30
CA THR A 37 1.74 -7.16 -0.03
C THR A 37 2.53 -6.43 1.06
N ARG A 38 3.82 -6.70 1.13
CA ARG A 38 4.68 -6.01 2.10
C ARG A 38 4.75 -4.51 1.83
N LEU A 39 4.90 -4.13 0.56
CA LEU A 39 4.93 -2.72 0.19
C LEU A 39 3.59 -2.05 0.51
N LYS A 40 2.50 -2.74 0.25
CA LYS A 40 1.18 -2.22 0.56
C LYS A 40 1.02 -1.96 2.05
N LEU A 41 1.41 -2.92 2.86
CA LEU A 41 1.32 -2.78 4.31
C LEU A 41 2.23 -1.66 4.82
N ARG A 42 3.40 -1.54 4.24
CA ARG A 42 4.32 -0.48 4.62
C ARG A 42 3.77 0.90 4.28
N ALA A 43 3.23 1.06 3.07
CA ALA A 43 2.63 2.32 2.66
C ALA A 43 1.43 2.66 3.54
N ARG A 44 0.62 1.68 3.85
CA ARG A 44 -0.54 1.87 4.73
C ARG A 44 -0.10 2.28 6.12
N SER A 45 0.94 1.66 6.64
CA SER A 45 1.48 1.99 7.94
C SER A 45 1.98 3.43 7.99
N LEU A 46 2.68 3.86 6.95
CA LEU A 46 3.16 5.23 6.86
C LEU A 46 2.00 6.23 6.77
N LEU A 47 0.97 5.90 6.00
CA LEU A 47 -0.22 6.74 5.93
C LEU A 47 -0.90 6.85 7.28
N ASN A 48 -1.02 5.74 7.99
CA ASN A 48 -1.61 5.75 9.31
C ASN A 48 -0.83 6.61 10.28
N ARG A 49 0.48 6.61 10.18
CA ARG A 49 1.31 7.46 11.04
C ARG A 49 1.07 8.93 10.78
N ILE A 50 0.90 9.29 9.51
CA ILE A 50 0.72 10.68 9.15
C ILE A 50 -0.68 11.17 9.49
N THR A 51 -1.69 10.37 9.22
CA THR A 51 -3.07 10.75 9.43
C THR A 51 -3.56 10.47 10.83
N ARG A 52 -2.83 9.65 11.60
CA ARG A 52 -3.27 9.22 12.86
C ARG A 52 -3.29 10.33 13.83
N VAL A 53 -4.40 10.58 14.40
CA VAL A 53 -4.50 11.48 15.49
C VAL A 53 -4.30 10.66 16.73
N PRO A 54 -3.50 11.10 17.64
CA PRO A 54 -3.27 10.37 18.87
C PRO A 54 -4.54 10.29 19.57
N GLN A 55 -5.09 9.16 19.56
CA GLN A 55 -6.27 9.05 20.09
C GLN A 55 -6.32 8.42 21.29
N PHE A 56 -5.37 7.95 21.76
CA PHE A 56 -5.41 7.35 22.88
C PHE A 56 -5.07 8.04 23.69
N ALA A 57 -5.65 7.89 24.11
CA ALA A 57 -5.19 8.20 24.90
C ALA A 57 -4.99 7.38 25.42
#